data_12cad033431c872bb667d17cd7a24122
#
_entry.id   12cad033431c872bb667d17cd7a24122
#
_cell.length_a   1.000
_cell.length_b   1.000
_cell.length_c   1.000
_cell.angle_alpha   90.00
_cell.angle_beta   90.00
_cell.angle_gamma   90.00
#
_symmetry.space_group_name_H-M   'P 1'
#
loop_
_entity.id
_entity.type
_entity.pdbx_description
1 polymer ?
#
loop_
_entity_poly.entity_id
_entity_poly.type
_entity_poly.pdbx_seq_one_letter_code
_entity_poly.pdbx_strand_id
1 'polypeptide(L)'
;MPQMKFKLWLPVLLAAVLAACSQSHQAVEAPAATNSAVPSQSAQAAEKLGTSWGDEVESSVHSVNLRRVSQEPLAQSVLNYSSKDYRGRSVNSIALASGKVELSVRGDDGSLLPIFRDKGNYYLRGTDGQAYRLVYQNNSNKTLEIVASVDGLDVISGKSASKYSDGYVLYPHDSLEIEGFRKSSSAVASFVFSSPRDSYAANSDNGSIRNTGVIGTAIFKLLVSLPILSPPL
;
A
#
# COMPACT_ATOMS: atom_id res chain seq x y z
N MET A 1 -23.81 21.55 62.56
CA MET A 1 -25.15 21.95 63.08
C MET A 1 -25.60 23.18 62.28
N PRO A 2 -26.87 23.36 61.89
CA PRO A 2 -28.01 22.44 61.88
C PRO A 2 -28.47 22.15 60.44
N GLN A 3 -29.02 20.95 60.21
CA GLN A 3 -30.40 20.48 60.23
C GLN A 3 -31.30 21.03 59.13
N MET A 4 -31.61 20.09 58.20
CA MET A 4 -32.96 19.56 57.92
C MET A 4 -34.01 20.49 57.29
N LYS A 5 -34.58 20.06 56.11
CA LYS A 5 -35.98 19.61 56.10
C LYS A 5 -36.40 19.01 54.75
N PHE A 6 -36.87 17.78 54.82
CA PHE A 6 -37.76 17.05 53.95
C PHE A 6 -39.00 17.86 53.49
N LYS A 7 -39.46 17.67 52.25
CA LYS A 7 -40.85 17.57 51.94
C LYS A 7 -41.13 16.69 50.73
N LEU A 8 -41.67 15.58 51.02
CA LEU A 8 -42.36 14.58 50.21
C LEU A 8 -43.76 15.13 49.85
N TRP A 9 -44.21 15.01 48.60
CA TRP A 9 -45.62 14.93 48.23
C TRP A 9 -45.82 14.20 46.91
N LEU A 10 -46.47 13.05 47.02
CA LEU A 10 -47.12 12.19 46.05
C LEU A 10 -48.62 12.39 46.25
N PRO A 11 -49.56 11.88 45.49
CA PRO A 11 -49.76 11.58 44.04
C PRO A 11 -51.09 12.19 43.53
N VAL A 12 -51.39 12.06 42.22
CA VAL A 12 -52.77 11.82 41.77
C VAL A 12 -52.75 11.13 40.39
N LEU A 13 -53.35 9.95 40.39
CA LEU A 13 -53.84 9.19 39.23
C LEU A 13 -55.00 9.88 38.56
N LEU A 14 -55.11 9.86 37.23
CA LEU A 14 -56.43 9.77 36.56
C LEU A 14 -56.29 9.09 35.19
N ALA A 15 -57.11 8.10 35.00
CA ALA A 15 -57.21 7.23 33.82
C ALA A 15 -58.27 7.74 32.82
N ALA A 16 -58.25 7.08 31.65
CA ALA A 16 -59.31 6.95 30.62
C ALA A 16 -59.35 8.10 29.57
N VAL A 17 -59.46 7.84 28.24
CA VAL A 17 -60.43 7.07 27.49
C VAL A 17 -59.95 6.92 26.02
N LEU A 18 -60.18 5.76 25.44
CA LEU A 18 -60.08 5.40 24.05
C LEU A 18 -61.02 6.21 23.14
N ALA A 19 -60.52 6.73 22.04
CA ALA A 19 -61.38 7.06 20.91
C ALA A 19 -60.60 6.70 19.59
N ALA A 20 -61.09 5.66 18.96
CA ALA A 20 -60.72 5.31 17.60
C ALA A 20 -61.40 6.25 16.62
N CYS A 21 -60.62 6.85 15.73
CA CYS A 21 -61.15 7.45 14.50
C CYS A 21 -60.27 7.02 13.35
N SER A 22 -60.85 6.19 12.51
CA SER A 22 -60.36 5.85 11.17
C SER A 22 -60.37 7.07 10.28
N GLN A 23 -59.25 7.45 9.67
CA GLN A 23 -59.20 8.36 8.55
C GLN A 23 -58.41 7.79 7.40
N SER A 24 -59.04 7.84 6.26
CA SER A 24 -58.65 7.40 4.93
C SER A 24 -57.28 7.85 4.49
N HIS A 25 -56.56 6.91 3.87
CA HIS A 25 -55.33 7.14 3.13
C HIS A 25 -55.50 8.06 1.95
N GLN A 26 -54.77 9.17 1.94
CA GLN A 26 -54.37 9.81 0.70
C GLN A 26 -52.87 9.50 0.53
N ALA A 27 -52.58 8.76 -0.54
CA ALA A 27 -51.20 8.49 -0.98
C ALA A 27 -50.64 9.81 -1.52
N VAL A 28 -49.63 10.34 -0.81
CA VAL A 28 -48.74 11.36 -1.35
C VAL A 28 -47.57 10.64 -1.93
N GLU A 29 -47.42 10.71 -3.24
CA GLU A 29 -46.28 10.19 -3.99
C GLU A 29 -45.01 10.92 -3.54
N ALA A 30 -44.09 10.25 -2.85
CA ALA A 30 -42.80 10.79 -2.47
C ALA A 30 -41.91 10.90 -3.70
N PRO A 31 -41.11 11.97 -3.87
CA PRO A 31 -40.17 12.06 -4.97
C PRO A 31 -39.12 10.96 -4.84
N ALA A 32 -38.85 10.31 -5.97
CA ALA A 32 -37.83 9.25 -6.08
C ALA A 32 -36.50 9.71 -5.48
N ALA A 33 -36.11 9.11 -4.36
CA ALA A 33 -34.77 9.25 -3.84
C ALA A 33 -33.80 8.63 -4.86
N THR A 34 -32.98 9.46 -5.46
CA THR A 34 -31.82 9.02 -6.22
C THR A 34 -30.92 8.23 -5.26
N ASN A 35 -30.99 6.92 -5.32
CA ASN A 35 -30.05 6.03 -4.66
C ASN A 35 -28.66 6.28 -5.24
N SER A 36 -27.91 7.17 -4.61
CA SER A 36 -26.45 7.12 -4.69
C SER A 36 -26.04 5.87 -3.94
N ALA A 37 -25.88 4.77 -4.68
CA ALA A 37 -25.42 3.51 -4.12
C ALA A 37 -24.03 3.74 -3.51
N VAL A 38 -23.97 3.84 -2.20
CA VAL A 38 -22.72 3.63 -1.46
C VAL A 38 -22.32 2.19 -1.72
N PRO A 39 -21.13 1.92 -2.28
CA PRO A 39 -20.70 0.55 -2.53
C PRO A 39 -20.79 -0.25 -1.24
N SER A 40 -21.47 -1.39 -1.28
CA SER A 40 -21.62 -2.26 -0.13
C SER A 40 -20.24 -2.72 0.36
N GLN A 41 -20.08 -2.95 1.66
CA GLN A 41 -18.80 -3.47 2.22
C GLN A 41 -18.31 -4.74 1.50
N SER A 42 -19.21 -5.55 0.95
CA SER A 42 -18.87 -6.71 0.15
C SER A 42 -18.24 -6.36 -1.20
N ALA A 43 -18.70 -5.29 -1.87
CA ALA A 43 -18.09 -4.82 -3.12
C ALA A 43 -16.69 -4.23 -2.87
N GLN A 44 -16.52 -3.48 -1.78
CA GLN A 44 -15.21 -2.96 -1.39
C GLN A 44 -14.22 -4.07 -0.97
N ALA A 45 -14.70 -5.15 -0.36
CA ALA A 45 -13.88 -6.30 -0.02
C ALA A 45 -13.47 -7.10 -1.28
N ALA A 46 -14.33 -7.16 -2.30
CA ALA A 46 -14.03 -7.83 -3.57
C ALA A 46 -13.00 -7.06 -4.43
N GLU A 47 -12.85 -5.76 -4.22
CA GLU A 47 -11.86 -4.94 -4.93
C GLU A 47 -10.45 -4.97 -4.30
N LYS A 48 -10.31 -5.43 -3.06
CA LYS A 48 -9.02 -5.54 -2.41
C LYS A 48 -8.18 -6.64 -3.04
N LEU A 49 -6.90 -6.35 -3.23
CA LEU A 49 -5.88 -7.30 -3.63
C LEU A 49 -4.81 -7.41 -2.56
N GLY A 50 -4.08 -8.51 -2.59
CA GLY A 50 -2.82 -8.75 -1.95
C GLY A 50 -1.82 -9.29 -2.96
N THR A 51 -0.63 -9.66 -2.52
CA THR A 51 0.41 -10.27 -3.35
C THR A 51 0.74 -11.65 -2.82
N SER A 52 0.56 -12.67 -3.65
CA SER A 52 0.97 -14.05 -3.41
C SER A 52 2.36 -14.31 -3.99
N TRP A 53 2.93 -15.45 -3.59
CA TRP A 53 4.10 -16.02 -4.24
C TRP A 53 3.67 -16.69 -5.55
N GLY A 54 4.28 -16.22 -6.63
CA GLY A 54 4.18 -16.88 -7.92
C GLY A 54 5.32 -17.85 -8.15
N ASP A 55 5.62 -18.09 -9.41
CA ASP A 55 6.69 -18.99 -9.82
C ASP A 55 8.06 -18.50 -9.34
N GLU A 56 9.00 -19.44 -9.22
CA GLU A 56 10.39 -19.11 -8.95
C GLU A 56 11.05 -18.51 -10.18
N VAL A 57 11.65 -17.34 -10.01
CA VAL A 57 12.38 -16.62 -11.05
C VAL A 57 13.85 -16.54 -10.65
N GLU A 58 14.76 -16.83 -11.59
CA GLU A 58 16.18 -16.64 -11.39
C GLU A 58 16.48 -15.14 -11.29
N SER A 59 17.09 -14.74 -10.19
CA SER A 59 17.42 -13.35 -9.88
C SER A 59 18.64 -13.33 -8.97
N SER A 60 19.83 -13.20 -9.56
CA SER A 60 21.09 -13.27 -8.82
C SER A 60 21.43 -11.93 -8.17
N VAL A 61 21.83 -11.98 -6.90
CA VAL A 61 22.35 -10.85 -6.13
C VAL A 61 23.59 -11.24 -5.34
N HIS A 62 24.41 -10.24 -5.05
CA HIS A 62 25.54 -10.38 -4.13
C HIS A 62 25.57 -9.20 -3.16
N SER A 63 26.07 -9.47 -1.96
CA SER A 63 26.17 -8.44 -0.92
C SER A 63 27.32 -7.48 -1.22
N VAL A 64 27.09 -6.20 -0.99
CA VAL A 64 28.08 -5.14 -1.04
C VAL A 64 28.12 -4.39 0.29
N ASN A 65 29.32 -3.94 0.71
CA ASN A 65 29.46 -3.20 1.96
C ASN A 65 29.47 -1.69 1.69
N LEU A 66 28.28 -1.10 1.57
CA LEU A 66 28.10 0.33 1.43
C LEU A 66 27.34 0.88 2.65
N ARG A 67 27.59 2.14 3.01
CA ARG A 67 26.94 2.79 4.15
C ARG A 67 26.01 3.91 3.70
N ARG A 68 24.90 4.05 4.38
CA ARG A 68 24.00 5.19 4.20
C ARG A 68 24.69 6.48 4.65
N VAL A 69 24.48 7.57 3.91
CA VAL A 69 24.93 8.92 4.27
C VAL A 69 24.15 9.43 5.50
N SER A 70 22.90 9.02 5.62
CA SER A 70 21.98 9.38 6.70
C SER A 70 21.09 8.21 7.04
N GLN A 71 20.64 8.13 8.30
CA GLN A 71 19.63 7.18 8.74
C GLN A 71 18.22 7.60 8.29
N GLU A 72 18.02 8.86 7.93
CA GLU A 72 16.76 9.32 7.35
C GLU A 72 16.80 9.19 5.83
N PRO A 73 15.73 8.63 5.22
CA PRO A 73 15.66 8.45 3.77
C PRO A 73 15.53 9.79 3.04
N LEU A 74 16.03 9.87 1.82
CA LEU A 74 15.82 10.99 0.91
C LEU A 74 14.35 11.16 0.52
N ALA A 75 13.63 10.05 0.44
CA ALA A 75 12.21 10.01 0.14
C ALA A 75 11.58 8.70 0.63
N GLN A 76 10.30 8.78 0.95
CA GLN A 76 9.44 7.63 1.19
C GLN A 76 8.20 7.77 0.31
N SER A 77 7.66 6.65 -0.15
CA SER A 77 6.45 6.59 -0.95
C SER A 77 5.61 5.39 -0.59
N VAL A 78 4.31 5.57 -0.73
CA VAL A 78 3.32 4.50 -0.65
C VAL A 78 2.51 4.51 -1.94
N LEU A 79 2.45 3.35 -2.59
CA LEU A 79 1.60 3.08 -3.74
C LEU A 79 0.55 2.07 -3.30
N ASN A 80 -0.69 2.50 -3.25
CA ASN A 80 -1.80 1.59 -2.96
C ASN A 80 -2.19 0.84 -4.22
N TYR A 81 -2.65 -0.41 -4.10
CA TYR A 81 -3.12 -1.19 -5.23
C TYR A 81 -4.40 -1.97 -4.94
N SER A 82 -5.21 -2.15 -5.96
CA SER A 82 -6.44 -2.96 -5.91
C SER A 82 -6.92 -3.28 -7.32
N SER A 83 -7.97 -4.08 -7.46
CA SER A 83 -8.62 -4.32 -8.75
C SER A 83 -9.63 -3.24 -9.15
N LYS A 84 -9.77 -2.20 -8.34
CA LYS A 84 -10.70 -1.11 -8.55
C LYS A 84 -10.40 -0.33 -9.83
N ASP A 85 -11.46 0.07 -10.54
CA ASP A 85 -11.37 1.07 -11.61
C ASP A 85 -11.19 2.46 -11.04
N TYR A 86 -9.96 2.95 -11.07
CA TYR A 86 -9.64 4.29 -10.65
C TYR A 86 -10.01 5.31 -11.72
N ARG A 87 -10.62 6.41 -11.27
CA ARG A 87 -10.85 7.59 -12.12
C ARG A 87 -9.76 8.62 -11.82
N GLY A 88 -9.24 9.25 -12.83
CA GLY A 88 -8.20 10.26 -12.67
C GLY A 88 -7.17 10.24 -13.79
N ARG A 89 -6.12 11.03 -13.62
CA ARG A 89 -5.01 11.04 -14.57
C ARG A 89 -4.14 9.80 -14.37
N SER A 90 -4.05 8.98 -15.40
CA SER A 90 -3.06 7.91 -15.44
C SER A 90 -1.66 8.49 -15.67
N VAL A 91 -0.68 7.94 -14.98
CA VAL A 91 0.75 8.20 -15.14
C VAL A 91 1.49 6.86 -15.30
N ASN A 92 2.62 6.89 -15.98
CA ASN A 92 3.41 5.68 -16.24
C ASN A 92 4.43 5.40 -15.12
N SER A 93 4.77 6.43 -14.35
CA SER A 93 5.73 6.34 -13.25
C SER A 93 5.45 7.38 -12.17
N ILE A 94 6.03 7.16 -11.01
CA ILE A 94 6.02 8.06 -9.86
C ILE A 94 7.42 8.65 -9.71
N ALA A 95 7.54 9.98 -9.80
CA ALA A 95 8.79 10.69 -9.52
C ALA A 95 9.02 10.75 -8.01
N LEU A 96 10.10 10.14 -7.53
CA LEU A 96 10.54 10.09 -6.14
C LEU A 96 11.82 10.90 -5.94
N ALA A 97 12.09 11.30 -4.69
CA ALA A 97 13.30 12.05 -4.32
C ALA A 97 13.55 13.26 -5.24
N SER A 98 12.52 14.05 -5.52
CA SER A 98 12.56 15.20 -6.44
C SER A 98 12.99 14.81 -7.88
N GLY A 99 12.48 13.70 -8.38
CA GLY A 99 12.75 13.21 -9.73
C GLY A 99 14.08 12.46 -9.92
N LYS A 100 14.83 12.25 -8.82
CA LYS A 100 16.08 11.48 -8.87
C LYS A 100 15.83 10.00 -9.13
N VAL A 101 14.68 9.48 -8.71
CA VAL A 101 14.26 8.10 -8.95
C VAL A 101 12.85 8.12 -9.53
N GLU A 102 12.62 7.28 -10.52
CA GLU A 102 11.28 6.96 -11.00
C GLU A 102 10.92 5.53 -10.62
N LEU A 103 9.70 5.35 -10.10
CA LEU A 103 9.11 4.04 -9.86
C LEU A 103 8.00 3.81 -10.88
N SER A 104 8.10 2.73 -11.63
CA SER A 104 7.03 2.18 -12.45
C SER A 104 6.74 0.73 -12.05
N VAL A 105 5.55 0.23 -12.41
CA VAL A 105 5.17 -1.17 -12.22
C VAL A 105 4.89 -1.76 -13.59
N ARG A 106 5.43 -2.95 -13.85
CA ARG A 106 5.27 -3.65 -15.13
C ARG A 106 4.66 -5.03 -14.90
N GLY A 107 3.86 -5.47 -15.84
CA GLY A 107 3.43 -6.87 -15.95
C GLY A 107 4.58 -7.78 -16.39
N ASP A 108 4.34 -9.07 -16.38
CA ASP A 108 5.25 -10.12 -16.87
C ASP A 108 5.54 -9.99 -18.38
N ASP A 109 4.58 -9.48 -19.15
CA ASP A 109 4.72 -9.14 -20.57
C ASP A 109 5.55 -7.85 -20.82
N GLY A 110 6.03 -7.20 -19.76
CA GLY A 110 6.78 -5.95 -19.80
C GLY A 110 5.92 -4.69 -20.01
N SER A 111 4.60 -4.82 -20.15
CA SER A 111 3.69 -3.67 -20.26
C SER A 111 3.67 -2.86 -18.98
N LEU A 112 3.52 -1.54 -19.10
CA LEU A 112 3.33 -0.66 -17.94
C LEU A 112 1.93 -0.84 -17.36
N LEU A 113 1.85 -1.09 -16.06
CA LEU A 113 0.59 -1.09 -15.35
C LEU A 113 0.18 0.35 -15.00
N PRO A 114 -1.10 0.72 -15.19
CA PRO A 114 -1.53 2.10 -15.02
C PRO A 114 -1.53 2.50 -13.54
N ILE A 115 -0.84 3.60 -13.24
CA ILE A 115 -0.86 4.26 -11.94
C ILE A 115 -1.74 5.49 -12.05
N PHE A 116 -2.64 5.67 -11.11
CA PHE A 116 -3.56 6.80 -11.05
C PHE A 116 -3.16 7.72 -9.89
N ARG A 117 -3.22 9.02 -10.11
CA ARG A 117 -2.98 10.00 -9.05
C ARG A 117 -4.29 10.68 -8.67
N ASP A 118 -4.65 10.57 -7.39
CA ASP A 118 -5.79 11.30 -6.82
C ASP A 118 -5.40 11.93 -5.48
N LYS A 119 -5.66 13.23 -5.33
CA LYS A 119 -5.43 14.01 -4.09
C LYS A 119 -4.05 13.80 -3.46
N GLY A 120 -3.02 13.65 -4.30
CA GLY A 120 -1.64 13.45 -3.84
C GLY A 120 -1.25 12.00 -3.55
N ASN A 121 -2.18 11.07 -3.58
CA ASN A 121 -1.94 9.64 -3.44
C ASN A 121 -1.82 8.96 -4.79
N TYR A 122 -1.14 7.82 -4.80
CA TYR A 122 -0.96 6.98 -5.98
C TYR A 122 -1.67 5.65 -5.80
N TYR A 123 -2.31 5.19 -6.87
CA TYR A 123 -3.10 3.98 -6.91
C TYR A 123 -2.77 3.17 -8.15
N LEU A 124 -2.39 1.91 -7.97
CA LEU A 124 -2.13 0.97 -9.04
C LEU A 124 -3.36 0.09 -9.23
N ARG A 125 -3.80 -0.09 -10.46
CA ARG A 125 -4.77 -1.09 -10.80
C ARG A 125 -4.07 -2.40 -11.13
N GLY A 126 -4.36 -3.45 -10.36
CA GLY A 126 -3.93 -4.83 -10.61
C GLY A 126 -5.09 -5.71 -11.05
N THR A 127 -4.78 -6.86 -11.59
CA THR A 127 -5.74 -7.91 -11.92
C THR A 127 -5.34 -9.17 -11.17
N ASP A 128 -6.29 -9.82 -10.52
CA ASP A 128 -6.05 -11.09 -9.82
C ASP A 128 -5.40 -12.12 -10.76
N GLY A 129 -4.36 -12.81 -10.29
CA GLY A 129 -3.56 -13.74 -11.08
C GLY A 129 -2.50 -13.09 -11.98
N GLN A 130 -2.46 -11.77 -12.13
CA GLN A 130 -1.46 -11.08 -12.94
C GLN A 130 -0.13 -10.97 -12.19
N ALA A 131 0.95 -11.46 -12.81
CA ALA A 131 2.31 -11.24 -12.31
C ALA A 131 2.76 -9.80 -12.57
N TYR A 132 3.62 -9.27 -11.69
CA TYR A 132 4.15 -7.91 -11.82
C TYR A 132 5.53 -7.77 -11.21
N ARG A 133 6.21 -6.68 -11.55
CA ARG A 133 7.53 -6.29 -11.00
C ARG A 133 7.60 -4.79 -10.77
N LEU A 134 8.42 -4.40 -9.81
CA LEU A 134 8.72 -3.00 -9.50
C LEU A 134 9.97 -2.60 -10.27
N VAL A 135 9.92 -1.48 -10.98
CA VAL A 135 11.07 -0.98 -11.76
C VAL A 135 11.44 0.40 -11.26
N TYR A 136 12.66 0.54 -10.76
CA TYR A 136 13.23 1.79 -10.29
C TYR A 136 14.31 2.27 -11.26
N GLN A 137 14.18 3.48 -11.79
CA GLN A 137 15.17 4.14 -12.64
C GLN A 137 15.87 5.24 -11.85
N ASN A 138 17.19 5.20 -11.75
CA ASN A 138 17.98 6.26 -11.14
C ASN A 138 18.37 7.33 -12.18
N ASN A 139 17.75 8.48 -12.11
CA ASN A 139 18.05 9.63 -12.99
C ASN A 139 19.16 10.54 -12.44
N SER A 140 19.84 10.12 -11.38
CA SER A 140 20.87 10.91 -10.73
C SER A 140 22.27 10.31 -10.89
N ASN A 141 23.28 11.10 -10.57
CA ASN A 141 24.69 10.68 -10.53
C ASN A 141 25.12 10.16 -9.15
N LYS A 142 24.17 9.71 -8.32
CA LYS A 142 24.44 9.19 -6.98
C LYS A 142 24.07 7.72 -6.90
N THR A 143 24.86 6.97 -6.15
CA THR A 143 24.49 5.60 -5.76
C THR A 143 23.43 5.68 -4.68
N LEU A 144 22.35 4.97 -4.88
CA LEU A 144 21.18 4.97 -4.00
C LEU A 144 20.92 3.56 -3.48
N GLU A 145 20.16 3.47 -2.40
CA GLU A 145 19.61 2.22 -1.89
C GLU A 145 18.09 2.32 -1.91
N ILE A 146 17.47 1.26 -2.40
CA ILE A 146 16.02 1.09 -2.46
C ILE A 146 15.60 0.03 -1.44
N VAL A 147 14.92 0.45 -0.39
CA VAL A 147 14.24 -0.44 0.56
C VAL A 147 12.80 -0.56 0.12
N ALA A 148 12.40 -1.72 -0.37
CA ALA A 148 11.07 -1.96 -0.88
C ALA A 148 10.30 -2.95 0.01
N SER A 149 9.00 -2.74 0.08
CA SER A 149 8.08 -3.65 0.78
C SER A 149 6.79 -3.83 0.00
N VAL A 150 6.21 -5.02 0.11
CA VAL A 150 4.91 -5.36 -0.46
C VAL A 150 4.05 -5.94 0.65
N ASP A 151 2.83 -5.45 0.78
CA ASP A 151 1.87 -5.88 1.82
C ASP A 151 2.41 -5.84 3.25
N GLY A 152 3.30 -4.86 3.52
CA GLY A 152 3.92 -4.70 4.83
C GLY A 152 5.05 -5.70 5.12
N LEU A 153 5.51 -6.46 4.12
CA LEU A 153 6.66 -7.34 4.20
C LEU A 153 7.83 -6.79 3.38
N ASP A 154 9.01 -6.82 3.94
CA ASP A 154 10.27 -6.50 3.28
C ASP A 154 10.57 -7.52 2.17
N VAL A 155 10.87 -7.05 0.97
CA VAL A 155 11.01 -7.92 -0.21
C VAL A 155 12.28 -8.78 -0.20
N ILE A 156 13.30 -8.42 0.61
CA ILE A 156 14.55 -9.17 0.74
C ILE A 156 14.43 -10.22 1.85
N SER A 157 13.97 -9.84 3.02
CA SER A 157 13.99 -10.69 4.20
C SER A 157 12.68 -11.42 4.47
N GLY A 158 11.56 -11.00 3.87
CA GLY A 158 10.21 -11.50 4.17
C GLY A 158 9.72 -11.15 5.58
N LYS A 159 10.45 -10.33 6.33
CA LYS A 159 10.06 -9.84 7.67
C LYS A 159 9.16 -8.63 7.55
N SER A 160 8.59 -8.22 8.68
CA SER A 160 7.82 -6.98 8.74
C SER A 160 8.63 -5.80 8.20
N ALA A 161 8.02 -5.01 7.34
CA ALA A 161 8.68 -3.90 6.63
C ALA A 161 9.20 -2.84 7.59
N SER A 162 10.43 -2.39 7.34
CA SER A 162 11.07 -1.30 8.07
C SER A 162 11.94 -0.48 7.12
N LYS A 163 11.93 0.85 7.25
CA LYS A 163 12.89 1.70 6.53
C LYS A 163 14.35 1.43 6.92
N TYR A 164 14.57 0.74 8.03
CA TYR A 164 15.91 0.35 8.50
C TYR A 164 16.38 -1.01 7.99
N SER A 165 15.53 -1.73 7.26
CA SER A 165 15.93 -2.96 6.57
C SER A 165 17.02 -2.67 5.53
N ASP A 166 17.77 -3.70 5.14
CA ASP A 166 18.68 -3.62 4.00
C ASP A 166 17.88 -3.47 2.70
N GLY A 167 18.48 -2.78 1.74
CA GLY A 167 17.87 -2.53 0.44
C GLY A 167 18.75 -2.98 -0.72
N TYR A 168 18.23 -2.83 -1.92
CA TYR A 168 18.97 -3.04 -3.16
C TYR A 168 19.76 -1.79 -3.53
N VAL A 169 20.98 -1.96 -3.99
CA VAL A 169 21.81 -0.86 -4.51
C VAL A 169 21.36 -0.52 -5.93
N LEU A 170 21.13 0.76 -6.17
CA LEU A 170 20.79 1.32 -7.47
C LEU A 170 21.88 2.33 -7.89
N TYR A 171 22.72 1.92 -8.85
CA TYR A 171 23.83 2.72 -9.31
C TYR A 171 23.37 3.96 -10.12
N PRO A 172 24.25 4.96 -10.32
CA PRO A 172 23.93 6.13 -11.14
C PRO A 172 23.47 5.75 -12.54
N HIS A 173 22.35 6.33 -12.99
CA HIS A 173 21.77 6.15 -14.33
C HIS A 173 21.38 4.70 -14.67
N ASP A 174 21.34 3.83 -13.69
CA ASP A 174 20.97 2.43 -13.83
C ASP A 174 19.50 2.19 -13.47
N SER A 175 19.03 0.97 -13.75
CA SER A 175 17.70 0.48 -13.49
C SER A 175 17.76 -0.74 -12.56
N LEU A 176 16.82 -0.84 -11.64
CA LEU A 176 16.64 -1.97 -10.73
C LEU A 176 15.25 -2.55 -10.94
N GLU A 177 15.18 -3.84 -11.23
CA GLU A 177 13.94 -4.59 -11.26
C GLU A 177 13.84 -5.47 -10.00
N ILE A 178 12.72 -5.39 -9.30
CA ILE A 178 12.38 -6.25 -8.17
C ILE A 178 11.18 -7.09 -8.57
N GLU A 179 11.43 -8.35 -8.87
CA GLU A 179 10.47 -9.26 -9.49
C GLU A 179 9.65 -10.04 -8.47
N GLY A 180 10.11 -10.12 -7.21
CA GLY A 180 9.46 -10.94 -6.21
C GLY A 180 10.10 -10.84 -4.82
N PHE A 181 9.57 -11.63 -3.90
CA PHE A 181 10.16 -11.84 -2.60
C PHE A 181 11.39 -12.73 -2.71
N ARG A 182 12.51 -12.32 -2.10
CA ARG A 182 13.77 -13.06 -2.15
C ARG A 182 13.68 -14.39 -1.41
N LYS A 183 14.04 -15.47 -2.09
CA LYS A 183 14.13 -16.81 -1.53
C LYS A 183 15.57 -17.19 -1.21
N SER A 184 16.52 -16.77 -2.05
CA SER A 184 17.94 -17.03 -1.93
C SER A 184 18.77 -15.92 -2.62
N SER A 185 20.09 -16.07 -2.65
CA SER A 185 20.95 -15.17 -3.44
C SER A 185 20.75 -15.28 -4.95
N SER A 186 20.04 -16.30 -5.44
CA SER A 186 19.88 -16.57 -6.88
C SER A 186 18.43 -16.62 -7.34
N ALA A 187 17.43 -16.57 -6.42
CA ALA A 187 16.04 -16.76 -6.78
C ALA A 187 15.08 -15.88 -5.98
N VAL A 188 13.98 -15.52 -6.61
CA VAL A 188 12.82 -14.88 -6.01
C VAL A 188 11.55 -15.69 -6.26
N ALA A 189 10.53 -15.54 -5.41
CA ALA A 189 9.16 -15.91 -5.73
C ALA A 189 8.48 -14.70 -6.33
N SER A 190 8.04 -14.78 -7.58
CA SER A 190 7.48 -13.64 -8.32
C SER A 190 6.27 -13.04 -7.62
N PHE A 191 6.08 -11.73 -7.78
CA PHE A 191 4.88 -11.06 -7.28
C PHE A 191 3.70 -11.38 -8.18
N VAL A 192 2.60 -11.87 -7.60
CA VAL A 192 1.35 -12.10 -8.31
C VAL A 192 0.22 -11.46 -7.52
N PHE A 193 -0.57 -10.60 -8.15
CA PHE A 193 -1.79 -10.08 -7.52
C PHE A 193 -2.73 -11.23 -7.18
N SER A 194 -3.27 -11.22 -5.98
CA SER A 194 -4.15 -12.28 -5.48
C SER A 194 -5.24 -11.70 -4.58
N SER A 195 -6.18 -12.54 -4.19
CA SER A 195 -7.07 -12.17 -3.10
C SER A 195 -6.26 -11.89 -1.82
N PRO A 196 -6.72 -11.01 -0.91
CA PRO A 196 -6.01 -10.75 0.34
C PRO A 196 -5.75 -11.99 1.19
N ARG A 197 -6.63 -13.00 1.13
CA ARG A 197 -6.50 -14.26 1.87
C ARG A 197 -5.39 -15.16 1.34
N ASP A 198 -5.16 -15.09 0.03
CA ASP A 198 -4.14 -15.89 -0.66
C ASP A 198 -2.79 -15.17 -0.71
N SER A 199 -2.71 -13.94 -0.17
CA SER A 199 -1.47 -13.16 -0.13
C SER A 199 -0.41 -13.82 0.76
N TYR A 200 0.86 -13.59 0.43
CA TYR A 200 1.98 -14.01 1.27
C TYR A 200 1.89 -13.38 2.66
N ALA A 201 1.48 -12.11 2.75
CA ALA A 201 1.32 -11.42 4.03
C ALA A 201 0.25 -12.04 4.95
N ALA A 202 -0.82 -12.60 4.39
CA ALA A 202 -1.85 -13.27 5.17
C ALA A 202 -1.42 -14.67 5.67
N ASN A 203 -0.45 -15.30 4.97
CA ASN A 203 0.01 -16.67 5.21
C ASN A 203 1.44 -16.74 5.77
N SER A 204 1.99 -15.61 6.24
CA SER A 204 3.32 -15.47 6.80
C SER A 204 3.25 -15.04 8.27
N ASP A 205 4.12 -15.60 9.12
CA ASP A 205 4.22 -15.24 10.54
C ASP A 205 4.58 -13.76 10.77
N ASN A 206 5.23 -13.13 9.79
CA ASN A 206 5.66 -11.74 9.87
C ASN A 206 4.69 -10.76 9.22
N GLY A 207 3.62 -11.26 8.59
CA GLY A 207 2.67 -10.48 7.82
C GLY A 207 1.32 -10.30 8.49
N SER A 208 0.44 -9.61 7.79
CA SER A 208 -0.96 -9.46 8.19
C SER A 208 -1.82 -9.17 6.98
N ILE A 209 -2.98 -9.82 6.88
CA ILE A 209 -3.99 -9.53 5.85
C ILE A 209 -4.44 -8.05 5.87
N ARG A 210 -4.27 -7.35 6.98
CA ARG A 210 -4.62 -5.92 7.10
C ARG A 210 -3.69 -5.02 6.30
N ASN A 211 -2.48 -5.47 6.02
CA ASN A 211 -1.44 -4.72 5.30
C ASN A 211 -1.47 -4.95 3.79
N THR A 212 -2.41 -5.76 3.27
CA THR A 212 -2.51 -6.04 1.84
C THR A 212 -2.95 -4.82 1.04
N GLY A 213 -2.52 -4.75 -0.21
CA GLY A 213 -2.85 -3.66 -1.13
C GLY A 213 -1.89 -2.47 -1.06
N VAL A 214 -0.65 -2.66 -0.59
CA VAL A 214 0.30 -1.57 -0.38
C VAL A 214 1.71 -1.95 -0.82
N ILE A 215 2.34 -1.09 -1.62
CA ILE A 215 3.77 -1.14 -1.95
C ILE A 215 4.44 0.06 -1.29
N GLY A 216 5.43 -0.21 -0.43
CA GLY A 216 6.22 0.81 0.26
C GLY A 216 7.62 0.94 -0.35
N THR A 217 8.14 2.16 -0.41
CA THR A 217 9.50 2.44 -0.85
C THR A 217 10.17 3.46 0.08
N ALA A 218 11.40 3.19 0.49
CA ALA A 218 12.28 4.19 1.09
C ALA A 218 13.60 4.25 0.31
N ILE A 219 14.11 5.46 0.08
CA ILE A 219 15.30 5.72 -0.75
C ILE A 219 16.36 6.38 0.10
N PHE A 220 17.57 5.80 0.10
CA PHE A 220 18.71 6.37 0.80
C PHE A 220 19.86 6.68 -0.16
N LYS A 221 20.68 7.65 0.19
CA LYS A 221 21.95 7.90 -0.48
C LYS A 221 23.04 7.06 0.17
N LEU A 222 23.84 6.38 -0.66
CA LEU A 222 24.98 5.60 -0.22
C LEU A 222 26.30 6.39 -0.35
N LEU A 223 27.23 6.09 0.56
CA LEU A 223 28.61 6.53 0.45
C LEU A 223 29.36 5.54 -0.44
N VAL A 224 29.87 6.06 -1.53
CA VAL A 224 30.83 5.32 -2.37
C VAL A 224 32.21 5.81 -1.99
N SER A 225 33.03 4.96 -1.37
CA SER A 225 34.45 5.27 -1.14
C SER A 225 35.13 5.34 -2.49
N LEU A 226 35.67 6.51 -2.85
CA LEU A 226 36.57 6.60 -3.97
C LEU A 226 37.78 5.71 -3.69
N PRO A 227 38.30 4.94 -4.67
CA PRO A 227 39.55 4.25 -4.50
C PRO A 227 40.62 5.29 -4.12
N ILE A 228 41.33 5.06 -3.04
CA ILE A 228 42.49 5.87 -2.68
C ILE A 228 43.51 5.63 -3.80
N LEU A 229 43.63 6.61 -4.69
CA LEU A 229 44.76 6.62 -5.64
C LEU A 229 46.02 6.70 -4.79
N SER A 230 46.76 5.59 -4.73
CA SER A 230 48.13 5.60 -4.17
C SER A 230 48.93 6.65 -4.93
N PRO A 231 49.67 7.52 -4.26
CA PRO A 231 50.53 8.48 -4.97
C PRO A 231 51.51 7.71 -5.83
N PRO A 232 51.88 8.18 -7.01
CA PRO A 232 52.93 7.57 -7.82
C PRO A 232 54.25 7.56 -7.04
N LEU A 233 54.93 6.43 -7.05
CA LEU A 233 56.28 6.26 -6.47
C LEU A 233 57.30 7.12 -7.20
#